data_695a7519784f168e3e67f125cf2c912d
#
_entry.id   695a7519784f168e3e67f125cf2c912d
#
_cell.length_a   1.000
_cell.length_b   1.000
_cell.length_c   1.000
_cell.angle_alpha   90.00
_cell.angle_beta   90.00
_cell.angle_gamma   90.00
#
_symmetry.space_group_name_H-M   'P 1'
#
loop_
_entity.id
_entity.type
_entity.pdbx_description
1 polymer ?
#
loop_
_entity_poly.entity_id
_entity_poly.type
_entity_poly.pdbx_seq_one_letter_code
_entity_poly.pdbx_strand_id
1 'polypeptide(L)'
;MTRMLQQCRACDATDLVLVVEFGTVPLANDLRRTPTYESLTLLVCGSCGLYQLREVVDDDMLFHPGYVYQSGSAGMNAKFFDDLAWQAIHEVAGVDRKVLDIGCNDGSLLNAFLPFGCQ
;
A
#
# COMPACT_ATOMS: atom_id res chain seq x y z
N MET A 1 3.36 13.94 -12.59
CA MET A 1 2.22 14.91 -12.72
C MET A 1 0.99 14.24 -12.14
N THR A 2 0.26 14.89 -11.24
CA THR A 2 -0.94 14.32 -10.64
C THR A 2 -2.08 14.32 -11.66
N ARG A 3 -2.76 13.19 -11.83
CA ARG A 3 -3.96 13.05 -12.66
C ARG A 3 -5.20 12.80 -11.80
N MET A 4 -6.37 13.16 -12.29
CA MET A 4 -7.63 12.91 -11.61
C MET A 4 -8.28 11.64 -12.13
N LEU A 5 -8.71 10.78 -11.21
CA LEU A 5 -9.44 9.55 -11.53
C LEU A 5 -10.84 9.88 -12.07
N GLN A 6 -11.21 9.28 -13.17
CA GLN A 6 -12.51 9.46 -13.81
C GLN A 6 -13.41 8.23 -13.73
N GLN A 7 -12.81 7.07 -13.42
CA GLN A 7 -13.47 5.78 -13.34
C GLN A 7 -12.99 4.97 -12.16
N CYS A 8 -13.80 4.07 -11.68
CA CYS A 8 -13.45 3.14 -10.62
C CYS A 8 -12.30 2.21 -11.06
N ARG A 9 -11.29 2.05 -10.21
CA ARG A 9 -10.12 1.19 -10.50
C ARG A 9 -10.44 -0.31 -10.55
N ALA A 10 -11.59 -0.72 -9.96
CA ALA A 10 -11.96 -2.13 -9.89
C ALA A 10 -13.00 -2.54 -10.95
N CYS A 11 -13.95 -1.65 -11.32
CA CYS A 11 -15.06 -2.02 -12.18
C CYS A 11 -15.32 -1.04 -13.33
N ASP A 12 -14.45 -0.06 -13.54
CA ASP A 12 -14.49 0.97 -14.58
C ASP A 12 -15.77 1.86 -14.59
N ALA A 13 -16.64 1.72 -13.60
CA ALA A 13 -17.82 2.56 -13.46
C ALA A 13 -17.44 4.02 -13.21
N THR A 14 -18.22 4.93 -13.76
CA THR A 14 -18.02 6.39 -13.60
C THR A 14 -18.81 6.98 -12.42
N ASP A 15 -19.60 6.17 -11.75
CA ASP A 15 -20.41 6.54 -10.59
C ASP A 15 -19.51 6.64 -9.34
N LEU A 16 -18.74 7.73 -9.26
CA LEU A 16 -17.83 8.02 -8.17
C LEU A 16 -18.44 9.11 -7.27
N VAL A 17 -18.71 8.76 -6.04
CA VAL A 17 -19.34 9.62 -5.04
C VAL A 17 -18.29 10.16 -4.08
N LEU A 18 -18.30 11.48 -3.82
CA LEU A 18 -17.44 12.12 -2.84
C LEU A 18 -17.79 11.64 -1.42
N VAL A 19 -16.78 11.18 -0.69
CA VAL A 19 -16.89 10.84 0.73
C VAL A 19 -16.35 11.97 1.57
N VAL A 20 -15.09 12.38 1.36
CA VAL A 20 -14.46 13.46 2.10
C VAL A 20 -13.32 14.11 1.31
N GLU A 21 -13.17 15.42 1.44
CA GLU A 21 -12.00 16.18 1.00
C GLU A 21 -11.15 16.52 2.22
N PHE A 22 -9.91 16.01 2.25
CA PHE A 22 -8.94 16.31 3.30
C PHE A 22 -8.19 17.61 3.06
N GLY A 23 -8.41 18.25 1.90
CA GLY A 23 -7.67 19.42 1.46
C GLY A 23 -6.31 19.07 0.87
N THR A 24 -5.37 20.00 0.98
CA THR A 24 -4.02 19.86 0.46
C THR A 24 -3.09 19.34 1.54
N VAL A 25 -2.42 18.22 1.28
CA VAL A 25 -1.54 17.52 2.22
C VAL A 25 -0.14 17.35 1.63
N PRO A 26 0.92 17.29 2.46
CA PRO A 26 2.25 16.97 1.96
C PRO A 26 2.30 15.50 1.50
N LEU A 27 3.06 15.24 0.42
CA LEU A 27 3.37 13.87 0.04
C LEU A 27 4.20 13.21 1.14
N ALA A 28 3.86 11.95 1.45
CA ALA A 28 4.44 11.23 2.58
C ALA A 28 5.91 10.83 2.35
N ASN A 29 6.62 10.65 3.47
CA ASN A 29 7.88 9.90 3.58
C ASN A 29 9.16 10.59 3.09
N ASP A 30 9.15 11.88 2.72
CA ASP A 30 10.39 12.62 2.56
C ASP A 30 10.45 13.85 3.49
N LEU A 31 10.93 13.62 4.70
CA LEU A 31 11.05 14.66 5.72
C LEU A 31 12.27 15.56 5.54
N ARG A 32 13.14 15.30 4.57
CA ARG A 32 14.40 16.01 4.32
C ARG A 32 14.33 17.03 3.20
N ARG A 33 13.25 17.05 2.44
CA ARG A 33 13.00 18.00 1.33
C ARG A 33 11.90 18.98 1.70
N THR A 34 11.85 20.07 0.93
CA THR A 34 10.65 20.90 0.93
C THR A 34 9.47 20.04 0.48
N PRO A 35 8.43 19.89 1.30
CA PRO A 35 7.33 19.01 0.95
C PRO A 35 6.65 19.44 -0.34
N THR A 36 6.34 18.48 -1.19
CA THR A 36 5.39 18.66 -2.29
C THR A 36 4.00 18.43 -1.72
N TYR A 37 3.07 19.32 -2.05
CA TYR A 37 1.70 19.25 -1.57
C TYR A 37 0.77 18.84 -2.71
N GLU A 38 -0.16 17.94 -2.42
CA GLU A 38 -1.20 17.49 -3.34
C GLU A 38 -2.56 17.46 -2.65
N SER A 39 -3.63 17.57 -3.41
CA SER A 39 -4.98 17.38 -2.89
C SER A 39 -5.20 15.93 -2.51
N LEU A 40 -5.99 15.67 -1.48
CA LEU A 40 -6.35 14.33 -1.03
C LEU A 40 -7.87 14.25 -0.87
N THR A 41 -8.49 13.46 -1.75
CA THR A 41 -9.95 13.29 -1.79
C THR A 41 -10.30 11.82 -1.80
N LEU A 42 -11.16 11.39 -0.87
CA LEU A 42 -11.67 10.03 -0.82
C LEU A 42 -13.01 9.96 -1.58
N LEU A 43 -13.09 9.02 -2.49
CA LEU A 43 -14.30 8.67 -3.24
C LEU A 43 -14.74 7.25 -2.89
N VAL A 44 -16.03 6.97 -3.08
CA VAL A 44 -16.57 5.61 -3.10
C VAL A 44 -17.25 5.36 -4.45
N CYS A 45 -17.05 4.17 -5.00
CA CYS A 45 -17.76 3.74 -6.20
C CYS A 45 -19.19 3.30 -5.84
N GLY A 46 -20.21 3.94 -6.42
CA GLY A 46 -21.61 3.58 -6.20
C GLY A 46 -21.97 2.19 -6.77
N SER A 47 -21.21 1.72 -7.77
CA SER A 47 -21.47 0.42 -8.39
C SER A 47 -20.87 -0.78 -7.64
N CYS A 48 -19.64 -0.68 -7.11
CA CYS A 48 -18.97 -1.82 -6.46
C CYS A 48 -18.54 -1.57 -5.00
N GLY A 49 -18.75 -0.36 -4.47
CA GLY A 49 -18.42 -0.02 -3.09
C GLY A 49 -16.94 0.22 -2.81
N LEU A 50 -16.04 0.19 -3.81
CA LEU A 50 -14.63 0.44 -3.60
C LEU A 50 -14.38 1.88 -3.15
N TYR A 51 -13.73 2.05 -1.99
CA TYR A 51 -13.17 3.32 -1.57
C TYR A 51 -11.82 3.56 -2.23
N GLN A 52 -11.61 4.75 -2.80
CA GLN A 52 -10.40 5.07 -3.56
C GLN A 52 -10.08 6.57 -3.54
N LEU A 53 -8.80 6.91 -3.69
CA LEU A 53 -8.39 8.31 -3.83
C LEU A 53 -8.68 8.80 -5.26
N ARG A 54 -9.17 10.04 -5.36
CA ARG A 54 -9.39 10.72 -6.63
C ARG A 54 -8.09 11.09 -7.32
N GLU A 55 -7.13 11.56 -6.55
CA GLU A 55 -5.83 11.98 -7.03
C GLU A 55 -4.93 10.76 -7.24
N VAL A 56 -4.27 10.70 -8.40
CA VAL A 56 -3.26 9.70 -8.74
C VAL A 56 -1.96 10.44 -8.98
N VAL A 57 -1.09 10.39 -7.99
CA VAL A 57 0.25 10.98 -8.04
C VAL A 57 1.18 10.02 -8.79
N ASP A 58 2.07 10.55 -9.63
CA ASP A 58 3.08 9.75 -10.32
C ASP A 58 3.96 8.98 -9.33
N ASP A 59 4.26 7.74 -9.64
CA ASP A 59 5.04 6.85 -8.79
C ASP A 59 6.43 7.40 -8.49
N ASP A 60 7.07 8.06 -9.46
CA ASP A 60 8.38 8.71 -9.28
C ASP A 60 8.36 9.84 -8.22
N MET A 61 7.21 10.44 -7.97
CA MET A 61 7.03 11.43 -6.92
C MET A 61 6.82 10.79 -5.55
N LEU A 62 6.23 9.61 -5.50
CA LEU A 62 5.96 8.85 -4.27
C LEU A 62 7.14 7.97 -3.88
N PHE A 63 7.73 7.23 -4.83
CA PHE A 63 8.76 6.22 -4.61
C PHE A 63 10.10 6.63 -5.21
N HIS A 64 10.58 7.84 -4.87
CA HIS A 64 11.86 8.37 -5.35
C HIS A 64 13.05 7.77 -4.54
N PRO A 65 14.31 7.92 -4.99
CA PRO A 65 15.48 7.37 -4.31
C PRO A 65 15.69 7.84 -2.85
N GLY A 66 15.02 8.91 -2.43
CA GLY A 66 15.00 9.39 -1.04
C GLY A 66 13.81 8.88 -0.21
N TYR A 67 13.03 7.92 -0.71
CA TYR A 67 11.94 7.31 0.05
C TYR A 67 12.48 6.56 1.26
N VAL A 68 12.07 6.97 2.45
CA VAL A 68 12.70 6.54 3.71
C VAL A 68 11.90 5.51 4.50
N TYR A 69 10.67 5.21 4.10
CA TYR A 69 9.84 4.25 4.82
C TYR A 69 10.32 2.82 4.57
N GLN A 70 10.66 2.12 5.66
CA GLN A 70 11.03 0.71 5.67
C GLN A 70 10.17 -0.02 6.70
N SER A 71 9.46 -1.05 6.28
CA SER A 71 8.53 -1.80 7.13
C SER A 71 9.22 -2.49 8.30
N GLY A 72 10.46 -2.95 8.10
CA GLY A 72 11.27 -3.63 9.12
C GLY A 72 11.94 -2.71 10.13
N SER A 73 11.91 -1.39 9.93
CA SER A 73 12.62 -0.44 10.81
C SER A 73 11.98 -0.27 12.20
N ALA A 74 10.70 -0.63 12.36
CA ALA A 74 10.01 -0.59 13.64
C ALA A 74 9.97 -2.00 14.26
N GLY A 75 10.63 -2.19 15.41
CA GLY A 75 10.71 -3.48 16.09
C GLY A 75 9.35 -4.13 16.41
N MET A 76 8.28 -3.34 16.48
CA MET A 76 6.91 -3.82 16.65
C MET A 76 6.39 -4.53 15.39
N ASN A 77 6.86 -4.15 14.19
CA ASN A 77 6.46 -4.78 12.94
C ASN A 77 7.08 -6.18 12.78
N ALA A 78 8.28 -6.43 13.29
CA ALA A 78 8.93 -7.72 13.20
C ALA A 78 8.07 -8.82 13.85
N LYS A 79 7.61 -8.59 15.09
CA LYS A 79 6.72 -9.55 15.76
C LYS A 79 5.41 -9.76 15.00
N PHE A 80 4.82 -8.70 14.46
CA PHE A 80 3.59 -8.80 13.66
C PHE A 80 3.81 -9.64 12.40
N PHE A 81 4.94 -9.47 11.71
CA PHE A 81 5.26 -10.25 10.52
C PHE A 81 5.52 -11.73 10.84
N ASP A 82 6.20 -12.01 11.95
CA ASP A 82 6.41 -13.38 12.43
C ASP A 82 5.07 -14.07 12.77
N ASP A 83 4.20 -13.40 13.51
CA ASP A 83 2.87 -13.90 13.88
C ASP A 83 2.01 -14.13 12.62
N LEU A 84 2.05 -13.21 11.64
CA LEU A 84 1.32 -13.33 10.38
C LEU A 84 1.83 -14.50 9.53
N ALA A 85 3.14 -14.65 9.38
CA ALA A 85 3.75 -15.75 8.65
C ALA A 85 3.39 -17.09 9.31
N TRP A 86 3.50 -17.18 10.63
CA TRP A 86 3.11 -18.37 11.39
C TRP A 86 1.64 -18.74 11.14
N GLN A 87 0.72 -17.78 11.25
CA GLN A 87 -0.70 -17.99 11.04
C GLN A 87 -1.00 -18.45 9.61
N ALA A 88 -0.47 -17.74 8.61
CA ALA A 88 -0.69 -18.08 7.20
C ALA A 88 -0.21 -19.51 6.86
N ILE A 89 0.93 -19.93 7.40
CA ILE A 89 1.46 -21.28 7.18
C ILE A 89 0.60 -22.36 7.80
N HIS A 90 -0.05 -22.10 8.93
CA HIS A 90 -0.93 -23.07 9.58
C HIS A 90 -2.32 -23.14 8.92
N GLU A 91 -2.73 -22.10 8.22
CA GLU A 91 -4.01 -22.07 7.48
C GLU A 91 -3.89 -22.69 6.07
N VAL A 92 -2.69 -22.69 5.47
CA VAL A 92 -2.47 -23.22 4.11
C VAL A 92 -1.86 -24.61 4.18
N ALA A 93 -2.64 -25.61 3.74
CA ALA A 93 -2.15 -26.98 3.60
C ALA A 93 -1.26 -27.12 2.35
N GLY A 94 -0.15 -27.87 2.47
CA GLY A 94 0.73 -28.21 1.33
C GLY A 94 2.20 -28.25 1.70
N VAL A 95 3.03 -28.87 0.83
CA VAL A 95 4.47 -29.02 1.02
C VAL A 95 5.31 -28.03 0.21
N ASP A 96 4.82 -27.62 -0.96
CA ASP A 96 5.47 -26.61 -1.82
C ASP A 96 4.80 -25.25 -1.61
N ARG A 97 5.27 -24.52 -0.62
CA ARG A 97 4.71 -23.23 -0.27
C ARG A 97 5.46 -22.13 -0.98
N LYS A 98 4.73 -21.37 -1.79
CA LYS A 98 5.24 -20.14 -2.43
C LYS A 98 4.50 -18.95 -1.89
N VAL A 99 5.23 -17.90 -1.56
CA VAL A 99 4.69 -16.65 -1.03
C VAL A 99 4.98 -15.53 -2.01
N LEU A 100 3.94 -14.79 -2.38
CA LEU A 100 4.03 -13.57 -3.16
C LEU A 100 3.50 -12.41 -2.32
N ASP A 101 4.35 -11.42 -2.10
CA ASP A 101 3.98 -10.15 -1.46
C ASP A 101 3.98 -9.03 -2.51
N ILE A 102 2.79 -8.47 -2.80
CA ILE A 102 2.64 -7.38 -3.75
C ILE A 102 2.83 -6.05 -3.01
N GLY A 103 3.94 -5.35 -3.30
CA GLY A 103 4.36 -4.15 -2.57
C GLY A 103 5.20 -4.46 -1.33
N CYS A 104 6.07 -5.46 -1.43
CA CYS A 104 6.86 -6.03 -0.33
C CYS A 104 7.78 -5.05 0.41
N ASN A 105 7.88 -3.80 -0.02
CA ASN A 105 8.74 -2.77 0.57
C ASN A 105 10.20 -3.25 0.69
N ASP A 106 10.70 -3.44 1.92
CA ASP A 106 12.07 -3.92 2.21
C ASP A 106 12.17 -5.45 2.33
N GLY A 107 11.09 -6.18 2.05
CA GLY A 107 11.04 -7.64 2.13
C GLY A 107 10.94 -8.22 3.55
N SER A 108 10.72 -7.38 4.57
CA SER A 108 10.69 -7.84 5.97
C SER A 108 9.61 -8.90 6.22
N LEU A 109 8.43 -8.76 5.62
CA LEU A 109 7.39 -9.80 5.70
C LEU A 109 7.83 -11.10 5.01
N LEU A 110 8.41 -11.03 3.81
CA LEU A 110 8.91 -12.22 3.11
C LEU A 110 9.97 -12.95 3.91
N ASN A 111 10.86 -12.21 4.60
CA ASN A 111 11.87 -12.81 5.47
C ASN A 111 11.26 -13.61 6.62
N ALA A 112 10.10 -13.23 7.14
CA ALA A 112 9.40 -13.97 8.19
C ALA A 112 8.87 -15.35 7.73
N PHE A 113 8.74 -15.57 6.42
CA PHE A 113 8.35 -16.88 5.86
C PHE A 113 9.54 -17.84 5.64
N LEU A 114 10.78 -17.35 5.60
CA LEU A 114 11.96 -18.19 5.35
C LEU A 114 12.14 -19.35 6.35
N PRO A 115 11.90 -19.17 7.67
CA PRO A 115 12.02 -20.26 8.64
C PRO A 115 11.07 -21.43 8.38
N PHE A 116 10.00 -21.21 7.62
CA PHE A 116 9.00 -22.22 7.28
C PHE A 116 9.29 -22.93 5.94
N GLY A 117 10.44 -22.66 5.32
CA GLY A 117 10.85 -23.27 4.05
C GLY A 117 10.04 -22.78 2.84
N CYS A 118 9.46 -21.60 2.91
CA CYS A 118 8.78 -20.97 1.77
C CYS A 118 9.77 -20.41 0.74
N GLN A 119 9.34 -20.39 -0.52
CA GLN A 119 10.07 -19.80 -1.65
C GLN A 119 9.35 -18.57 -2.18
#